data_1eaf3dec8a423c2c6cc0892f0496389c
#
_entry.id   1eaf3dec8a423c2c6cc0892f0496389c
#
_cell.length_a   1.000
_cell.length_b   1.000
_cell.length_c   1.000
_cell.angle_alpha   90.00
_cell.angle_beta   90.00
_cell.angle_gamma   90.00
#
_symmetry.space_group_name_H-M   'P 1'
#
loop_
_entity.id
_entity.type
_entity.pdbx_description
1 polymer ?
#
loop_
_entity_poly.entity_id
_entity_poly.type
_entity_poly.pdbx_seq_one_letter_code
_entity_poly.pdbx_strand_id
1 'polypeptide(L)'
;MTNQPQLWPEGEIFTREVFIPTKYEPLPVQVTYIVPPFDIVVEMWQNKDPAKAYGLFRQFIIDWDQQDKLTDDILMCFLAGYPGTDEAIFGGWCEHMKEQLGKNKAAFVHSPNTIN
;
A
#
# COMPACT_ATOMS: atom_id res chain seq x y z
N MET A 1 -18.47 -3.34 25.65
CA MET A 1 -18.08 -3.21 24.30
C MET A 1 -18.20 -1.80 23.80
N THR A 2 -17.18 -1.28 23.31
CA THR A 2 -17.20 0.09 22.86
C THR A 2 -17.69 0.16 21.43
N ASN A 3 -18.32 1.25 21.10
CA ASN A 3 -18.77 1.50 19.75
C ASN A 3 -17.94 2.57 19.07
N GLN A 4 -16.70 2.66 19.46
CA GLN A 4 -15.84 3.65 18.84
C GLN A 4 -15.60 3.29 17.39
N PRO A 5 -15.64 4.26 16.50
CA PRO A 5 -15.35 3.98 15.11
C PRO A 5 -13.90 3.54 14.95
N GLN A 6 -13.70 2.63 14.06
CA GLN A 6 -12.37 2.16 13.75
C GLN A 6 -11.70 3.18 12.84
N LEU A 7 -10.70 3.87 13.34
CA LEU A 7 -10.02 4.89 12.56
C LEU A 7 -9.06 4.28 11.54
N TRP A 8 -8.50 3.12 11.86
CA TRP A 8 -7.59 2.44 10.94
C TRP A 8 -8.38 1.39 10.17
N PRO A 9 -8.44 1.49 8.84
CA PRO A 9 -9.27 0.59 8.03
C PRO A 9 -8.61 -0.75 7.75
N GLU A 10 -8.20 -1.45 8.81
CA GLU A 10 -7.57 -2.75 8.68
C GLU A 10 -8.47 -3.70 7.92
N GLY A 11 -7.87 -4.42 6.97
CA GLY A 11 -8.61 -5.40 6.18
C GLY A 11 -9.27 -4.84 4.93
N GLU A 12 -9.25 -3.54 4.75
CA GLU A 12 -9.80 -2.95 3.52
C GLU A 12 -9.00 -3.41 2.31
N ILE A 13 -9.70 -3.77 1.25
CA ILE A 13 -9.07 -4.22 0.01
C ILE A 13 -9.40 -3.22 -1.08
N PHE A 14 -8.40 -2.86 -1.86
CA PHE A 14 -8.59 -1.92 -2.96
C PHE A 14 -7.61 -2.24 -4.08
N THR A 15 -7.94 -1.81 -5.29
CA THR A 15 -7.09 -1.98 -6.46
C THR A 15 -6.68 -0.61 -6.97
N ARG A 16 -5.41 -0.49 -7.35
CA ARG A 16 -4.92 0.77 -7.87
C ARG A 16 -3.88 0.50 -8.94
N GLU A 17 -3.92 1.32 -10.01
CA GLU A 17 -2.90 1.24 -11.04
C GLU A 17 -1.64 1.94 -10.58
N VAL A 18 -0.51 1.29 -10.77
CA VAL A 18 0.79 1.89 -10.50
C VAL A 18 1.66 1.71 -11.72
N PHE A 19 2.70 2.52 -11.83
CA PHE A 19 3.60 2.48 -12.98
C PHE A 19 4.98 2.07 -12.52
N ILE A 20 5.43 0.93 -13.01
CA ILE A 20 6.72 0.39 -12.62
C ILE A 20 7.77 0.90 -13.60
N PRO A 21 8.86 1.48 -13.11
CA PRO A 21 9.90 2.02 -13.99
C PRO A 21 10.57 0.91 -14.80
N THR A 22 10.81 1.16 -16.05
CA THR A 22 11.55 0.25 -16.92
C THR A 22 12.56 1.07 -17.70
N LYS A 23 13.32 0.39 -18.55
CA LYS A 23 14.27 1.10 -19.42
C LYS A 23 13.55 1.95 -20.47
N TYR A 24 12.31 1.62 -20.74
CA TYR A 24 11.55 2.30 -21.79
C TYR A 24 10.37 3.02 -21.16
N GLU A 25 9.17 2.66 -21.56
CA GLU A 25 7.98 3.27 -20.98
C GLU A 25 7.65 2.61 -19.65
N PRO A 26 7.11 3.38 -18.71
CA PRO A 26 6.67 2.78 -17.45
C PRO A 26 5.64 1.69 -17.71
N LEU A 27 5.71 0.61 -16.96
CA LEU A 27 4.80 -0.52 -17.09
C LEU A 27 3.60 -0.32 -16.17
N PRO A 28 2.39 -0.18 -16.73
CA PRO A 28 1.21 -0.06 -15.87
C PRO A 28 0.83 -1.41 -15.28
N VAL A 29 0.59 -1.46 -13.98
CA VAL A 29 0.21 -2.66 -13.28
C VAL A 29 -0.94 -2.34 -12.35
N GLN A 30 -2.01 -3.15 -12.42
CA GLN A 30 -3.10 -3.04 -11.47
C GLN A 30 -2.74 -3.91 -10.27
N VAL A 31 -2.60 -3.31 -9.12
CA VAL A 31 -2.24 -4.04 -7.91
C VAL A 31 -3.41 -4.03 -6.96
N THR A 32 -3.74 -5.19 -6.43
CA THR A 32 -4.77 -5.31 -5.40
C THR A 32 -4.09 -5.37 -4.06
N TYR A 33 -4.45 -4.43 -3.22
CA TYR A 33 -3.82 -4.20 -1.91
C TYR A 33 -4.76 -4.60 -0.79
N ILE A 34 -4.16 -4.76 0.37
CA ILE A 34 -4.93 -4.89 1.62
C ILE A 34 -4.29 -3.96 2.64
N VAL A 35 -5.12 -3.40 3.51
CA VAL A 35 -4.62 -2.57 4.60
C VAL A 35 -4.30 -3.49 5.76
N PRO A 36 -3.01 -3.65 6.12
CA PRO A 36 -2.63 -4.53 7.22
C PRO A 36 -2.90 -3.86 8.57
N PRO A 37 -2.76 -4.60 9.67
CA PRO A 37 -2.85 -3.99 10.98
C PRO A 37 -1.87 -2.84 11.11
N PHE A 38 -2.22 -1.86 11.93
CA PHE A 38 -1.40 -0.66 12.05
C PHE A 38 0.02 -0.95 12.54
N ASP A 39 0.18 -1.94 13.41
CA ASP A 39 1.51 -2.29 13.91
C ASP A 39 2.42 -2.80 12.78
N ILE A 40 1.86 -3.44 11.76
CA ILE A 40 2.64 -3.85 10.59
C ILE A 40 3.13 -2.63 9.82
N VAL A 41 2.30 -1.61 9.71
CA VAL A 41 2.71 -0.37 9.05
C VAL A 41 3.85 0.29 9.79
N VAL A 42 3.73 0.35 11.12
CA VAL A 42 4.79 0.94 11.95
C VAL A 42 6.08 0.13 11.79
N GLU A 43 5.96 -1.18 11.83
CA GLU A 43 7.12 -2.04 11.67
C GLU A 43 7.78 -1.84 10.30
N MET A 44 6.98 -1.70 9.25
CA MET A 44 7.50 -1.44 7.91
C MET A 44 8.30 -0.14 7.87
N TRP A 45 7.78 0.90 8.49
CA TRP A 45 8.47 2.19 8.52
C TRP A 45 9.74 2.18 9.35
N GLN A 46 9.74 1.41 10.42
CA GLN A 46 10.89 1.38 11.33
C GLN A 46 11.92 0.33 10.96
N ASN A 47 11.56 -0.56 10.04
CA ASN A 47 12.43 -1.69 9.70
C ASN A 47 13.70 -1.22 9.00
N LYS A 48 14.84 -1.70 9.49
CA LYS A 48 16.13 -1.46 8.87
C LYS A 48 16.84 -2.76 8.50
N ASP A 49 16.13 -3.87 8.62
CA ASP A 49 16.68 -5.18 8.34
C ASP A 49 16.20 -5.63 6.95
N PRO A 50 17.09 -5.66 5.94
CA PRO A 50 16.68 -6.07 4.60
C PRO A 50 16.08 -7.47 4.56
N ALA A 51 16.46 -8.34 5.48
CA ALA A 51 15.93 -9.69 5.49
C ALA A 51 14.46 -9.73 5.84
N LYS A 52 13.96 -8.73 6.56
CA LYS A 52 12.55 -8.65 6.93
C LYS A 52 11.73 -7.81 5.96
N ALA A 53 12.40 -7.03 5.13
CA ALA A 53 11.72 -6.05 4.30
C ALA A 53 10.68 -6.69 3.37
N TYR A 54 11.03 -7.78 2.73
CA TYR A 54 10.13 -8.43 1.79
C TYR A 54 8.87 -8.96 2.49
N GLY A 55 9.05 -9.60 3.63
CA GLY A 55 7.91 -10.15 4.37
C GLY A 55 6.93 -9.07 4.79
N LEU A 56 7.43 -7.92 5.21
CA LEU A 56 6.58 -6.80 5.56
C LEU A 56 5.87 -6.25 4.32
N PHE A 57 6.62 -6.02 3.26
CA PHE A 57 6.08 -5.51 2.01
C PHE A 57 4.97 -6.42 1.48
N ARG A 58 5.15 -7.72 1.56
CA ARG A 58 4.20 -8.70 1.03
C ARG A 58 2.86 -8.65 1.73
N GLN A 59 2.83 -8.16 2.97
CA GLN A 59 1.58 -8.07 3.72
C GLN A 59 0.65 -6.96 3.24
N PHE A 60 1.12 -6.11 2.33
CA PHE A 60 0.31 -5.02 1.78
C PHE A 60 -0.34 -5.38 0.45
N ILE A 61 0.03 -6.52 -0.15
CA ILE A 61 -0.37 -6.87 -1.51
C ILE A 61 -1.06 -8.22 -1.53
N ILE A 62 -2.16 -8.32 -2.29
CA ILE A 62 -2.87 -9.58 -2.45
C ILE A 62 -2.69 -10.14 -3.84
N ASP A 63 -2.77 -9.29 -4.88
CA ASP A 63 -2.84 -9.77 -6.24
C ASP A 63 -2.40 -8.67 -7.21
N TRP A 64 -2.20 -9.02 -8.45
CA TRP A 64 -1.90 -8.07 -9.52
C TRP A 64 -2.43 -8.63 -10.84
N ASP A 65 -2.40 -7.80 -11.90
CA ASP A 65 -2.99 -8.17 -13.18
C ASP A 65 -1.94 -8.63 -14.20
N GLN A 66 -0.75 -9.00 -13.76
CA GLN A 66 0.26 -9.46 -14.69
C GLN A 66 -0.03 -10.87 -15.17
N GLN A 67 0.55 -11.23 -16.31
CA GLN A 67 0.35 -12.53 -16.92
C GLN A 67 0.68 -13.67 -15.96
N ASP A 68 1.79 -13.53 -15.25
CA ASP A 68 2.16 -14.51 -14.22
C ASP A 68 1.44 -14.17 -12.93
N LYS A 69 0.80 -15.17 -12.35
CA LYS A 69 0.08 -14.99 -11.11
C LYS A 69 1.03 -14.54 -10.00
N LEU A 70 0.54 -13.69 -9.12
CA LEU A 70 1.36 -13.17 -8.04
C LEU A 70 1.69 -14.26 -7.03
N THR A 71 2.95 -14.64 -7.00
CA THR A 71 3.51 -15.56 -6.00
C THR A 71 4.77 -14.89 -5.47
N ASP A 72 5.29 -15.41 -4.35
CA ASP A 72 6.51 -14.85 -3.79
C ASP A 72 7.68 -14.93 -4.77
N ASP A 73 7.81 -16.06 -5.47
CA ASP A 73 8.90 -16.21 -6.42
C ASP A 73 8.78 -15.23 -7.58
N ILE A 74 7.59 -15.08 -8.12
CA ILE A 74 7.35 -14.16 -9.23
C ILE A 74 7.61 -12.72 -8.80
N LEU A 75 7.11 -12.35 -7.63
CA LEU A 75 7.29 -11.00 -7.16
C LEU A 75 8.76 -10.69 -6.89
N MET A 76 9.49 -11.63 -6.30
CA MET A 76 10.90 -11.43 -6.05
C MET A 76 11.69 -11.31 -7.34
N CYS A 77 11.35 -12.09 -8.35
CA CYS A 77 11.96 -11.96 -9.67
C CYS A 77 11.69 -10.60 -10.27
N PHE A 78 10.47 -10.12 -10.10
CA PHE A 78 10.07 -8.81 -10.62
C PHE A 78 10.84 -7.70 -9.92
N LEU A 79 10.95 -7.79 -8.59
CA LEU A 79 11.70 -6.80 -7.82
C LEU A 79 13.18 -6.78 -8.23
N ALA A 80 13.74 -7.93 -8.52
CA ALA A 80 15.14 -8.02 -8.94
C ALA A 80 15.33 -7.48 -10.36
N GLY A 81 14.38 -7.74 -11.24
CA GLY A 81 14.51 -7.34 -12.64
C GLY A 81 14.15 -5.90 -12.92
N TYR A 82 13.33 -5.30 -12.08
CA TYR A 82 12.86 -3.92 -12.28
C TYR A 82 13.07 -3.12 -11.00
N PRO A 83 14.26 -2.53 -10.84
CA PRO A 83 14.53 -1.69 -9.67
C PRO A 83 13.51 -0.54 -9.58
N GLY A 84 13.01 -0.31 -8.37
CA GLY A 84 11.98 0.70 -8.15
C GLY A 84 10.58 0.14 -8.12
N THR A 85 10.42 -1.18 -8.36
CA THR A 85 9.10 -1.82 -8.29
C THR A 85 8.50 -1.70 -6.90
N ASP A 86 9.30 -1.92 -5.87
CA ASP A 86 8.83 -1.85 -4.50
C ASP A 86 8.34 -0.44 -4.15
N GLU A 87 9.09 0.57 -4.57
CA GLU A 87 8.68 1.95 -4.33
C GLU A 87 7.39 2.28 -5.08
N ALA A 88 7.26 1.83 -6.32
CA ALA A 88 6.07 2.09 -7.11
C ALA A 88 4.84 1.44 -6.47
N ILE A 89 4.97 0.19 -6.08
CA ILE A 89 3.84 -0.55 -5.51
C ILE A 89 3.48 0.02 -4.13
N PHE A 90 4.46 0.20 -3.26
CA PHE A 90 4.20 0.73 -1.94
C PHE A 90 3.69 2.17 -2.01
N GLY A 91 4.21 2.93 -2.99
CA GLY A 91 3.72 4.29 -3.23
C GLY A 91 2.24 4.33 -3.56
N GLY A 92 1.74 3.36 -4.33
CA GLY A 92 0.32 3.26 -4.62
C GLY A 92 -0.52 3.05 -3.38
N TRP A 93 -0.04 2.20 -2.46
CA TRP A 93 -0.71 1.99 -1.19
C TRP A 93 -0.73 3.28 -0.38
N CYS A 94 0.39 3.97 -0.31
CA CYS A 94 0.48 5.22 0.44
C CYS A 94 -0.44 6.29 -0.12
N GLU A 95 -0.52 6.40 -1.44
CA GLU A 95 -1.41 7.37 -2.08
C GLU A 95 -2.87 7.10 -1.73
N HIS A 96 -3.26 5.83 -1.77
CA HIS A 96 -4.61 5.47 -1.40
C HIS A 96 -4.91 5.86 0.05
N MET A 97 -3.98 5.55 0.95
CA MET A 97 -4.18 5.86 2.36
C MET A 97 -4.23 7.35 2.60
N LYS A 98 -3.42 8.12 1.90
CA LYS A 98 -3.48 9.58 2.00
C LYS A 98 -4.85 10.09 1.57
N GLU A 99 -5.40 9.56 0.50
CA GLU A 99 -6.72 9.94 0.03
C GLU A 99 -7.79 9.60 1.06
N GLN A 100 -7.73 8.39 1.61
CA GLN A 100 -8.72 7.96 2.59
C GLN A 100 -8.64 8.78 3.88
N LEU A 101 -7.44 8.95 4.39
CA LEU A 101 -7.26 9.72 5.61
C LEU A 101 -7.58 11.19 5.39
N GLY A 102 -7.31 11.67 4.18
CA GLY A 102 -7.68 13.03 3.81
C GLY A 102 -9.18 13.23 3.81
N LYS A 103 -9.92 12.25 3.30
CA LYS A 103 -11.38 12.31 3.32
C LYS A 103 -11.90 12.27 4.75
N ASN A 104 -11.35 11.41 5.58
CA ASN A 104 -11.74 11.34 6.97
C ASN A 104 -11.43 12.64 7.69
N LYS A 105 -10.28 13.22 7.41
CA LYS A 105 -9.89 14.48 7.99
C LYS A 105 -10.82 15.60 7.54
N ALA A 106 -11.17 15.60 6.25
CA ALA A 106 -12.06 16.62 5.73
C ALA A 106 -13.43 16.54 6.38
N ALA A 107 -13.96 15.33 6.53
CA ALA A 107 -15.24 15.14 7.20
C ALA A 107 -15.17 15.63 8.64
N PHE A 108 -14.05 15.40 9.28
CA PHE A 108 -13.86 15.81 10.66
C PHE A 108 -13.74 17.32 10.79
N VAL A 109 -13.04 17.96 9.84
CA VAL A 109 -12.86 19.39 9.89
C VAL A 109 -14.11 20.16 9.51
N HIS A 110 -15.07 19.50 8.92
CA HIS A 110 -16.34 20.14 8.62
C HIS A 110 -17.20 20.31 9.85
N SER A 111 -16.71 19.91 10.99
CA SER A 111 -17.45 20.14 12.21
C SER A 111 -17.53 21.63 12.48
N PRO A 112 -18.62 22.09 13.12
CA PRO A 112 -18.86 23.53 13.24
C PRO A 112 -17.83 24.28 14.05
N ASN A 113 -17.13 23.62 14.92
CA ASN A 113 -16.13 24.30 15.71
C ASN A 113 -14.75 24.27 15.10
N THR A 114 -14.63 23.83 13.88
CA THR A 114 -13.36 23.90 13.20
C THR A 114 -13.11 25.33 12.80
N ILE A 115 -11.99 25.83 13.18
CA ILE A 115 -11.67 27.13 12.83
C ILE A 115 -10.88 27.17 11.64
N ASN A 116 -11.24 27.73 10.73
CA ASN A 116 -10.47 27.81 9.60
C ASN A 116 -9.11 28.10 9.69
#